data_b098753aeea7adca5bcdfb345f1119f4
#
_entry.id   b098753aeea7adca5bcdfb345f1119f4
#
_cell.length_a   1.000
_cell.length_b   1.000
_cell.length_c   1.000
_cell.angle_alpha   90.00
_cell.angle_beta   90.00
_cell.angle_gamma   90.00
#
_symmetry.space_group_name_H-M   'P 1'
#
loop_
_entity.id
_entity.type
_entity.pdbx_description
1 polymer ?
#
loop_
_entity_poly.entity_id
_entity_poly.type
_entity_poly.pdbx_seq_one_letter_code
_entity_poly.pdbx_strand_id
1 'polypeptide(L)'
;MKFDTIIIGGGLSGYTAGITLAKKGQKCLLISAGQSALHFFNGSFELLNGENPIDAIASLDEIHPYAKIGSQRVAELADMVKPMFAEMGVETYGDAKKNHYRITPVGLLKQAWLTLDELAAVPAEGDKMPWKNVQVITIKGFLDFSPVFVASNLAKRGMVASLAEVTTPELEKLRSNPSEMRATNIAKTLTGDALAAFAEAVNGAVDAKAEVVLLPAVFGVNDAEACKAIQKAVKKPVKLIATMPPSVPGLRIQTVMRRKFMQLGGTLMQSDAVVRGHFENGKLVGVFTENHGEREFLADNFIIATGNFITHGLASTRDGVFEPALGLDIHCPVERKEWTASDIFADQPFMSFGVATDATLHAVKDGKPVANLYATGNVLGGFNAVKQGCTTGISLITGLYAAPQIIK
;
A
#
# COMPACT_ATOMS: atom_id res chain seq x y z
N MET A 1 -30.37 0.26 8.57
CA MET A 1 -30.17 -0.11 7.14
C MET A 1 -29.33 -1.37 7.14
N LYS A 2 -29.73 -2.41 6.43
CA LYS A 2 -29.00 -3.68 6.38
C LYS A 2 -28.17 -3.76 5.09
N PHE A 3 -26.93 -4.22 5.21
CA PHE A 3 -26.01 -4.50 4.12
C PHE A 3 -25.81 -6.02 3.98
N ASP A 4 -25.28 -6.47 2.84
CA ASP A 4 -24.84 -7.86 2.71
C ASP A 4 -23.49 -8.02 3.41
N THR A 5 -22.59 -7.05 3.24
CA THR A 5 -21.28 -7.06 3.88
C THR A 5 -20.87 -5.67 4.39
N ILE A 6 -20.36 -5.61 5.64
CA ILE A 6 -19.69 -4.44 6.20
C ILE A 6 -18.18 -4.70 6.23
N ILE A 7 -17.40 -3.73 5.72
CA ILE A 7 -15.94 -3.76 5.68
C ILE A 7 -15.41 -2.68 6.61
N ILE A 8 -14.63 -3.08 7.60
CA ILE A 8 -14.08 -2.21 8.65
C ILE A 8 -12.62 -1.92 8.30
N GLY A 9 -12.35 -0.76 7.73
CA GLY A 9 -11.02 -0.31 7.30
C GLY A 9 -10.94 0.01 5.81
N GLY A 10 -10.59 1.27 5.50
CA GLY A 10 -10.46 1.83 4.14
C GLY A 10 -9.04 1.76 3.57
N GLY A 11 -8.30 0.71 3.91
CA GLY A 11 -6.98 0.43 3.37
C GLY A 11 -7.01 -0.40 2.07
N LEU A 12 -5.82 -0.79 1.60
CA LEU A 12 -5.64 -1.59 0.39
C LEU A 12 -6.47 -2.89 0.43
N SER A 13 -6.46 -3.59 1.57
CA SER A 13 -7.20 -4.84 1.76
C SER A 13 -8.72 -4.63 1.76
N GLY A 14 -9.22 -3.62 2.49
CA GLY A 14 -10.65 -3.32 2.57
C GLY A 14 -11.23 -2.93 1.20
N TYR A 15 -10.54 -2.06 0.45
CA TYR A 15 -10.98 -1.74 -0.92
C TYR A 15 -10.88 -2.93 -1.87
N THR A 16 -9.86 -3.78 -1.76
CA THR A 16 -9.73 -4.97 -2.60
C THR A 16 -10.89 -5.93 -2.38
N ALA A 17 -11.22 -6.23 -1.12
CA ALA A 17 -12.37 -7.05 -0.79
C ALA A 17 -13.68 -6.40 -1.23
N GLY A 18 -13.87 -5.10 -0.93
CA GLY A 18 -15.08 -4.35 -1.26
C GLY A 18 -15.35 -4.27 -2.77
N ILE A 19 -14.33 -3.98 -3.57
CA ILE A 19 -14.44 -3.97 -5.04
C ILE A 19 -14.81 -5.38 -5.56
N THR A 20 -14.20 -6.43 -5.00
CA THR A 20 -14.48 -7.81 -5.39
C THR A 20 -15.93 -8.21 -5.09
N LEU A 21 -16.42 -7.86 -3.91
CA LEU A 21 -17.82 -8.11 -3.48
C LEU A 21 -18.81 -7.27 -4.30
N ALA A 22 -18.55 -5.97 -4.47
CA ALA A 22 -19.44 -5.07 -5.22
C ALA A 22 -19.53 -5.46 -6.70
N LYS A 23 -18.46 -5.96 -7.33
CA LYS A 23 -18.49 -6.55 -8.69
C LYS A 23 -19.46 -7.74 -8.81
N LYS A 24 -19.74 -8.41 -7.70
CA LYS A 24 -20.69 -9.55 -7.62
C LYS A 24 -22.09 -9.11 -7.18
N GLY A 25 -22.37 -7.81 -7.14
CA GLY A 25 -23.68 -7.25 -6.80
C GLY A 25 -23.97 -7.18 -5.30
N GLN A 26 -22.98 -7.44 -4.43
CA GLN A 26 -23.16 -7.31 -2.98
C GLN A 26 -23.34 -5.84 -2.56
N LYS A 27 -24.31 -5.59 -1.70
CA LYS A 27 -24.53 -4.28 -1.07
C LYS A 27 -23.53 -4.09 0.08
N CYS A 28 -22.41 -3.44 -0.22
CA CYS A 28 -21.30 -3.26 0.70
C CYS A 28 -21.31 -1.87 1.36
N LEU A 29 -21.02 -1.84 2.68
CA LEU A 29 -20.65 -0.64 3.42
C LEU A 29 -19.17 -0.74 3.82
N LEU A 30 -18.36 0.23 3.43
CA LEU A 30 -16.99 0.36 3.90
C LEU A 30 -16.90 1.52 4.89
N ILE A 31 -16.44 1.25 6.11
CA ILE A 31 -16.25 2.22 7.19
C ILE A 31 -14.78 2.47 7.39
N SER A 32 -14.35 3.74 7.34
CA SER A 32 -12.94 4.13 7.47
C SER A 32 -12.77 5.31 8.40
N ALA A 33 -11.96 5.13 9.45
CA ALA A 33 -11.68 6.17 10.45
C ALA A 33 -10.91 7.37 9.89
N GLY A 34 -10.14 7.18 8.80
CA GLY A 34 -9.34 8.27 8.26
C GLY A 34 -8.49 7.87 7.07
N GLN A 35 -7.31 8.50 6.98
CA GLN A 35 -6.35 8.18 5.93
C GLN A 35 -5.74 6.80 6.16
N SER A 36 -5.72 6.00 5.11
CA SER A 36 -5.12 4.66 5.17
C SER A 36 -3.59 4.72 5.08
N ALA A 37 -2.92 3.61 5.42
CA ALA A 37 -1.47 3.47 5.22
C ALA A 37 -1.03 3.59 3.75
N LEU A 38 -1.95 3.72 2.79
CA LEU A 38 -1.61 3.96 1.39
C LEU A 38 -0.83 5.25 1.14
N HIS A 39 -0.96 6.26 2.01
CA HIS A 39 -0.12 7.46 1.88
C HIS A 39 1.37 7.23 2.22
N PHE A 40 1.73 6.07 2.76
CA PHE A 40 3.11 5.59 2.88
C PHE A 40 3.53 4.69 1.70
N PHE A 41 2.62 4.36 0.79
CA PHE A 41 2.87 3.47 -0.34
C PHE A 41 3.89 4.08 -1.30
N ASN A 42 4.92 3.33 -1.60
CA ASN A 42 6.05 3.79 -2.41
C ASN A 42 5.88 3.56 -3.93
N GLY A 43 4.71 3.13 -4.38
CA GLY A 43 4.42 2.85 -5.79
C GLY A 43 4.78 1.43 -6.24
N SER A 44 5.21 0.55 -5.33
CA SER A 44 5.50 -0.85 -5.65
C SER A 44 4.83 -1.79 -4.66
N PHE A 45 4.35 -2.91 -5.16
CA PHE A 45 3.71 -3.95 -4.38
C PHE A 45 4.72 -5.06 -4.08
N GLU A 46 4.78 -5.50 -2.84
CA GLU A 46 5.66 -6.54 -2.33
C GLU A 46 4.82 -7.78 -2.06
N LEU A 47 5.13 -8.93 -2.67
CA LEU A 47 4.42 -10.18 -2.43
C LEU A 47 5.08 -10.99 -1.31
N LEU A 48 6.35 -11.31 -1.50
CA LEU A 48 7.23 -11.97 -0.53
C LEU A 48 8.67 -11.80 -1.01
N ASN A 49 9.63 -11.67 -0.10
CA ASN A 49 11.05 -11.65 -0.45
C ASN A 49 11.48 -13.01 -1.03
N GLY A 50 12.50 -12.97 -1.88
CA GLY A 50 13.03 -14.12 -2.61
C GLY A 50 13.00 -13.87 -4.11
N GLU A 51 13.72 -14.65 -4.89
CA GLU A 51 13.73 -14.52 -6.35
C GLU A 51 12.35 -14.88 -6.90
N ASN A 52 11.81 -16.02 -6.47
CA ASN A 52 10.48 -16.53 -6.81
C ASN A 52 9.57 -16.44 -5.58
N PRO A 53 8.75 -15.39 -5.45
CA PRO A 53 7.97 -15.15 -4.23
C PRO A 53 6.93 -16.24 -3.94
N ILE A 54 6.42 -16.93 -4.96
CA ILE A 54 5.46 -18.03 -4.77
C ILE A 54 6.14 -19.28 -4.21
N ASP A 55 7.33 -19.62 -4.70
CA ASP A 55 8.08 -20.78 -4.21
C ASP A 55 8.54 -20.58 -2.75
N ALA A 56 8.84 -19.35 -2.37
CA ALA A 56 9.22 -18.99 -1.01
C ALA A 56 8.11 -19.25 0.03
N ILE A 57 6.84 -19.34 -0.39
CA ILE A 57 5.70 -19.62 0.51
C ILE A 57 5.86 -20.98 1.21
N ALA A 58 6.46 -21.96 0.55
CA ALA A 58 6.65 -23.29 1.13
C ALA A 58 7.51 -23.31 2.40
N SER A 59 8.31 -22.29 2.64
CA SER A 59 9.17 -22.13 3.83
C SER A 59 8.54 -21.31 4.95
N LEU A 60 7.31 -20.84 4.79
CA LEU A 60 6.62 -20.03 5.80
C LEU A 60 6.02 -20.90 6.90
N ASP A 61 5.91 -20.32 8.10
CA ASP A 61 5.22 -20.92 9.22
C ASP A 61 3.73 -21.18 8.90
N GLU A 62 3.14 -22.23 9.45
CA GLU A 62 1.73 -22.62 9.24
C GLU A 62 0.74 -21.51 9.64
N ILE A 63 1.10 -20.66 10.58
CA ILE A 63 0.26 -19.53 11.01
C ILE A 63 0.27 -18.39 10.01
N HIS A 64 1.25 -18.33 9.11
CA HIS A 64 1.37 -17.28 8.11
C HIS A 64 0.15 -17.28 7.17
N PRO A 65 -0.47 -16.12 6.85
CA PRO A 65 -1.66 -16.06 6.00
C PRO A 65 -1.49 -16.75 4.64
N TYR A 66 -0.32 -16.67 4.02
CA TYR A 66 -0.06 -17.36 2.76
C TYR A 66 0.03 -18.87 2.89
N ALA A 67 0.57 -19.38 3.99
CA ALA A 67 0.60 -20.82 4.26
C ALA A 67 -0.83 -21.37 4.46
N LYS A 68 -1.69 -20.63 5.18
CA LYS A 68 -3.12 -20.97 5.34
C LYS A 68 -3.87 -20.99 4.00
N ILE A 69 -3.60 -20.05 3.10
CA ILE A 69 -4.23 -19.96 1.77
C ILE A 69 -3.70 -21.04 0.81
N GLY A 70 -2.42 -21.40 0.94
CA GLY A 70 -1.69 -22.30 0.07
C GLY A 70 -1.06 -21.61 -1.14
N SER A 71 0.16 -22.02 -1.51
CA SER A 71 0.98 -21.38 -2.54
C SER A 71 0.30 -21.29 -3.91
N GLN A 72 -0.36 -22.39 -4.34
CA GLN A 72 -1.10 -22.41 -5.60
C GLN A 72 -2.21 -21.34 -5.62
N ARG A 73 -2.98 -21.26 -4.53
CA ARG A 73 -4.08 -20.28 -4.47
C ARG A 73 -3.57 -18.85 -4.38
N VAL A 74 -2.46 -18.62 -3.68
CA VAL A 74 -1.79 -17.30 -3.66
C VAL A 74 -1.33 -16.90 -5.06
N ALA A 75 -0.76 -17.84 -5.85
CA ALA A 75 -0.36 -17.56 -7.24
C ALA A 75 -1.56 -17.16 -8.13
N GLU A 76 -2.65 -17.91 -8.06
CA GLU A 76 -3.89 -17.60 -8.80
C GLU A 76 -4.43 -16.20 -8.45
N LEU A 77 -4.45 -15.87 -7.16
CA LEU A 77 -4.92 -14.56 -6.69
C LEU A 77 -3.95 -13.44 -7.08
N ALA A 78 -2.65 -13.68 -7.06
CA ALA A 78 -1.64 -12.72 -7.48
C ALA A 78 -1.78 -12.36 -8.97
N ASP A 79 -2.08 -13.32 -9.82
CA ASP A 79 -2.33 -13.10 -11.25
C ASP A 79 -3.58 -12.24 -11.52
N MET A 80 -4.53 -12.19 -10.59
CA MET A 80 -5.72 -11.32 -10.68
C MET A 80 -5.44 -9.84 -10.40
N VAL A 81 -4.33 -9.52 -9.73
CA VAL A 81 -4.08 -8.16 -9.23
C VAL A 81 -3.77 -7.19 -10.36
N LYS A 82 -2.89 -7.55 -11.29
CA LYS A 82 -2.52 -6.70 -12.43
C LYS A 82 -3.73 -6.34 -13.30
N PRO A 83 -4.57 -7.30 -13.74
CA PRO A 83 -5.82 -6.97 -14.43
C PRO A 83 -6.76 -6.08 -13.61
N MET A 84 -6.89 -6.33 -12.32
CA MET A 84 -7.73 -5.53 -11.42
C MET A 84 -7.30 -4.05 -11.41
N PHE A 85 -6.00 -3.78 -11.34
CA PHE A 85 -5.48 -2.41 -11.41
C PHE A 85 -5.62 -1.79 -12.79
N ALA A 86 -5.38 -2.55 -13.87
CA ALA A 86 -5.55 -2.08 -15.25
C ALA A 86 -6.98 -1.61 -15.52
N GLU A 87 -8.01 -2.30 -15.00
CA GLU A 87 -9.41 -1.85 -15.08
C GLU A 87 -9.68 -0.49 -14.37
N MET A 88 -8.79 -0.07 -13.51
CA MET A 88 -8.85 1.23 -12.82
C MET A 88 -7.93 2.27 -13.47
N GLY A 89 -7.32 1.96 -14.62
CA GLY A 89 -6.38 2.84 -15.31
C GLY A 89 -4.99 2.90 -14.65
N VAL A 90 -4.63 1.88 -13.88
CA VAL A 90 -3.32 1.79 -13.20
C VAL A 90 -2.51 0.69 -13.87
N GLU A 91 -1.50 1.09 -14.63
CA GLU A 91 -0.55 0.19 -15.28
C GLU A 91 0.57 -0.21 -14.33
N THR A 92 0.99 -1.47 -14.39
CA THR A 92 2.07 -2.02 -13.54
C THR A 92 3.04 -2.88 -14.33
N TYR A 93 4.31 -2.75 -13.99
CA TYR A 93 5.41 -3.60 -14.43
C TYR A 93 5.60 -4.78 -13.47
N GLY A 94 5.98 -5.95 -14.00
CA GLY A 94 6.26 -7.15 -13.20
C GLY A 94 5.14 -8.20 -13.25
N ASP A 95 5.40 -9.32 -12.57
CA ASP A 95 4.47 -10.44 -12.38
C ASP A 95 4.85 -11.24 -11.11
N ALA A 96 4.03 -12.23 -10.73
CA ALA A 96 4.22 -13.01 -9.52
C ALA A 96 5.26 -14.14 -9.63
N LYS A 97 5.83 -14.39 -10.81
CA LYS A 97 6.78 -15.49 -11.03
C LYS A 97 8.19 -15.14 -10.55
N LYS A 98 8.57 -13.87 -10.73
CA LYS A 98 9.91 -13.41 -10.39
C LYS A 98 9.88 -11.97 -9.87
N ASN A 99 10.43 -11.74 -8.68
CA ASN A 99 10.60 -10.39 -8.16
C ASN A 99 11.60 -9.60 -9.03
N HIS A 100 11.27 -8.35 -9.28
CA HIS A 100 12.19 -7.34 -9.77
C HIS A 100 12.61 -6.41 -8.62
N TYR A 101 13.39 -5.37 -8.93
CA TYR A 101 13.76 -4.38 -7.91
C TYR A 101 13.19 -3.01 -8.26
N ARG A 102 12.74 -2.30 -7.23
CA ARG A 102 12.44 -0.88 -7.29
C ARG A 102 13.58 -0.06 -6.69
N ILE A 103 13.71 1.18 -7.14
CA ILE A 103 14.61 2.15 -6.52
C ILE A 103 13.86 2.85 -5.39
N THR A 104 14.42 2.80 -4.17
CA THR A 104 13.83 3.46 -2.99
C THR A 104 14.06 4.97 -3.01
N PRO A 105 13.38 5.78 -2.16
CA PRO A 105 13.59 7.22 -2.06
C PRO A 105 15.03 7.67 -1.77
N VAL A 106 15.84 6.74 -1.28
CA VAL A 106 17.28 6.96 -1.00
C VAL A 106 18.21 6.25 -2.00
N GLY A 107 17.68 5.69 -3.09
CA GLY A 107 18.49 5.08 -4.15
C GLY A 107 18.93 3.63 -3.89
N LEU A 108 18.42 2.97 -2.85
CA LEU A 108 18.65 1.55 -2.62
C LEU A 108 17.69 0.70 -3.45
N LEU A 109 18.09 -0.53 -3.75
CA LEU A 109 17.19 -1.50 -4.39
C LEU A 109 16.43 -2.30 -3.34
N LYS A 110 15.12 -2.48 -3.56
CA LYS A 110 14.27 -3.37 -2.78
C LYS A 110 13.41 -4.22 -3.72
N GLN A 111 13.25 -5.49 -3.39
CA GLN A 111 12.43 -6.40 -4.16
C GLN A 111 10.97 -5.95 -4.23
N ALA A 112 10.35 -6.17 -5.38
CA ALA A 112 8.94 -5.92 -5.64
C ALA A 112 8.42 -6.93 -6.65
N TRP A 113 7.18 -7.27 -6.52
CA TRP A 113 6.44 -8.10 -7.47
C TRP A 113 5.81 -7.25 -8.59
N LEU A 114 5.11 -6.15 -8.22
CA LEU A 114 4.55 -5.18 -9.16
C LEU A 114 5.03 -3.78 -8.80
N THR A 115 5.32 -2.98 -9.79
CA THR A 115 5.67 -1.56 -9.64
C THR A 115 4.85 -0.74 -10.63
N LEU A 116 4.35 0.42 -10.21
CA LEU A 116 3.65 1.35 -11.12
C LEU A 116 4.55 1.68 -12.30
N ASP A 117 4.03 1.61 -13.53
CA ASP A 117 4.83 1.65 -14.76
C ASP A 117 5.66 2.93 -14.93
N GLU A 118 5.22 4.04 -14.39
CA GLU A 118 5.95 5.31 -14.40
C GLU A 118 7.20 5.32 -13.49
N LEU A 119 7.28 4.39 -12.52
CA LEU A 119 8.40 4.36 -11.58
C LEU A 119 9.62 3.62 -12.16
N ALA A 120 10.79 3.95 -11.61
CA ALA A 120 12.03 3.30 -11.96
C ALA A 120 12.07 1.88 -11.39
N ALA A 121 12.02 0.88 -12.25
CA ALA A 121 12.19 -0.52 -11.93
C ALA A 121 13.50 -1.06 -12.54
N VAL A 122 14.12 -1.98 -11.83
CA VAL A 122 15.33 -2.69 -12.25
C VAL A 122 14.98 -4.17 -12.43
N PRO A 123 15.29 -4.80 -13.57
CA PRO A 123 14.98 -6.20 -13.82
C PRO A 123 15.54 -7.14 -12.75
N ALA A 124 14.98 -8.34 -12.69
CA ALA A 124 15.30 -9.37 -11.68
C ALA A 124 16.75 -9.87 -11.74
N GLU A 125 17.41 -9.76 -12.87
CA GLU A 125 18.82 -10.06 -13.06
C GLU A 125 19.76 -9.08 -12.34
N GLY A 126 19.24 -8.32 -11.41
CA GLY A 126 19.73 -7.36 -10.38
C GLY A 126 21.16 -6.82 -10.41
N ASP A 127 22.08 -7.53 -11.07
CA ASP A 127 23.48 -7.11 -11.21
C ASP A 127 23.69 -6.17 -12.40
N LYS A 128 22.71 -6.04 -13.29
CA LYS A 128 22.77 -5.15 -14.45
C LYS A 128 21.72 -4.07 -14.35
N MET A 129 22.14 -2.89 -13.95
CA MET A 129 21.29 -1.71 -14.03
C MET A 129 20.88 -1.46 -15.48
N PRO A 130 19.62 -1.09 -15.75
CA PRO A 130 19.13 -0.89 -17.12
C PRO A 130 19.74 0.33 -17.82
N TRP A 131 20.44 1.18 -17.07
CA TRP A 131 21.09 2.40 -17.57
C TRP A 131 22.52 2.48 -17.05
N LYS A 132 23.42 3.04 -17.86
CA LYS A 132 24.78 3.37 -17.47
C LYS A 132 24.89 4.82 -16.98
N ASN A 133 24.21 5.75 -17.68
CA ASN A 133 24.22 7.17 -17.36
C ASN A 133 22.84 7.63 -16.95
N VAL A 134 22.68 8.09 -15.74
CA VAL A 134 21.41 8.58 -15.19
C VAL A 134 21.54 10.04 -14.76
N GLN A 135 20.49 10.82 -14.93
CA GLN A 135 20.42 12.14 -14.35
C GLN A 135 19.29 12.19 -13.33
N VAL A 136 19.61 12.55 -12.10
CA VAL A 136 18.63 12.79 -11.05
C VAL A 136 18.33 14.27 -11.00
N ILE A 137 17.09 14.66 -11.33
CA ILE A 137 16.64 16.06 -11.29
C ILE A 137 15.67 16.23 -10.14
N THR A 138 15.92 17.19 -9.28
CA THR A 138 15.05 17.55 -8.16
C THR A 138 14.39 18.91 -8.38
N ILE A 139 13.40 19.21 -7.54
CA ILE A 139 12.71 20.49 -7.47
C ILE A 139 13.36 21.33 -6.38
N LYS A 140 13.66 22.59 -6.68
CA LYS A 140 14.29 23.53 -5.73
C LYS A 140 13.49 23.66 -4.45
N GLY A 141 14.13 23.38 -3.32
CA GLY A 141 13.52 23.46 -2.00
C GLY A 141 12.60 22.29 -1.62
N PHE A 142 12.51 21.23 -2.43
CA PHE A 142 11.73 20.05 -2.11
C PHE A 142 12.52 19.11 -1.18
N LEU A 143 12.07 18.97 0.07
CA LEU A 143 12.78 18.25 1.11
C LEU A 143 12.44 16.75 1.22
N ASP A 144 11.30 16.32 0.67
CA ASP A 144 10.87 14.91 0.76
C ASP A 144 11.56 14.01 -0.28
N PHE A 145 12.59 14.52 -0.98
CA PHE A 145 13.39 13.80 -1.95
C PHE A 145 14.85 14.22 -1.86
N SER A 146 15.75 13.27 -1.64
CA SER A 146 17.17 13.53 -1.53
C SER A 146 17.93 13.05 -2.77
N PRO A 147 18.18 13.91 -3.78
CA PRO A 147 18.84 13.53 -5.02
C PRO A 147 20.27 13.05 -4.81
N VAL A 148 20.97 13.60 -3.79
CA VAL A 148 22.34 13.23 -3.46
C VAL A 148 22.44 11.77 -3.00
N PHE A 149 21.53 11.34 -2.12
CA PHE A 149 21.49 9.93 -1.68
C PHE A 149 21.15 8.99 -2.85
N VAL A 150 20.19 9.37 -3.68
CA VAL A 150 19.81 8.59 -4.86
C VAL A 150 21.02 8.43 -5.78
N ALA A 151 21.66 9.52 -6.19
CA ALA A 151 22.81 9.50 -7.09
C ALA A 151 23.99 8.71 -6.50
N SER A 152 24.30 8.92 -5.22
CA SER A 152 25.39 8.24 -4.51
C SER A 152 25.21 6.71 -4.47
N ASN A 153 23.99 6.24 -4.17
CA ASN A 153 23.71 4.82 -4.07
C ASN A 153 23.61 4.16 -5.45
N LEU A 154 23.14 4.89 -6.48
CA LEU A 154 23.18 4.42 -7.85
C LEU A 154 24.62 4.34 -8.37
N ALA A 155 25.49 5.30 -8.02
CA ALA A 155 26.91 5.29 -8.38
C ALA A 155 27.66 4.08 -7.76
N LYS A 156 27.35 3.69 -6.52
CA LYS A 156 27.90 2.47 -5.90
C LYS A 156 27.55 1.19 -6.66
N ARG A 157 26.53 1.24 -7.53
CA ARG A 157 26.13 0.14 -8.42
C ARG A 157 26.67 0.27 -9.84
N GLY A 158 27.67 1.14 -10.06
CA GLY A 158 28.36 1.30 -11.33
C GLY A 158 27.71 2.25 -12.32
N MET A 159 26.68 3.01 -11.94
CA MET A 159 26.11 4.05 -12.79
C MET A 159 26.86 5.37 -12.67
N VAL A 160 26.91 6.11 -13.76
CA VAL A 160 27.33 7.52 -13.76
C VAL A 160 26.09 8.37 -13.50
N ALA A 161 26.01 9.00 -12.33
CA ALA A 161 24.87 9.80 -11.94
C ALA A 161 25.22 11.28 -11.91
N SER A 162 24.53 12.09 -12.73
CA SER A 162 24.58 13.56 -12.67
C SER A 162 23.37 14.10 -11.92
N LEU A 163 23.51 15.32 -11.38
CA LEU A 163 22.48 16.00 -10.59
C LEU A 163 22.10 17.32 -11.25
N ALA A 164 20.82 17.67 -11.20
CA ALA A 164 20.33 19.01 -11.51
C ALA A 164 19.17 19.38 -10.60
N GLU A 165 18.93 20.67 -10.47
CA GLU A 165 17.81 21.24 -9.73
C GLU A 165 17.03 22.17 -10.65
N VAL A 166 15.71 22.08 -10.66
CA VAL A 166 14.84 22.92 -11.47
C VAL A 166 13.76 23.60 -10.63
N THR A 167 13.25 24.71 -11.12
CA THR A 167 12.11 25.43 -10.54
C THR A 167 11.33 26.13 -11.65
N THR A 168 10.10 26.56 -11.32
CA THR A 168 9.23 27.37 -12.17
C THR A 168 8.63 28.52 -11.34
N PRO A 169 8.04 29.55 -11.96
CA PRO A 169 7.37 30.63 -11.22
C PRO A 169 6.30 30.13 -10.25
N GLU A 170 5.55 29.08 -10.62
CA GLU A 170 4.52 28.46 -9.77
C GLU A 170 5.12 27.74 -8.56
N LEU A 171 6.22 27.03 -8.76
CA LEU A 171 6.93 26.36 -7.67
C LEU A 171 7.64 27.38 -6.75
N GLU A 172 8.15 28.49 -7.28
CA GLU A 172 8.71 29.57 -6.46
C GLU A 172 7.62 30.25 -5.60
N LYS A 173 6.39 30.41 -6.11
CA LYS A 173 5.24 30.86 -5.29
C LYS A 173 4.95 29.89 -4.17
N LEU A 174 4.93 28.58 -4.44
CA LEU A 174 4.73 27.55 -3.43
C LEU A 174 5.87 27.60 -2.39
N ARG A 175 7.11 27.75 -2.83
CA ARG A 175 8.32 27.79 -1.99
C ARG A 175 8.40 29.04 -1.10
N SER A 176 7.63 30.10 -1.38
CA SER A 176 7.56 31.28 -0.50
C SER A 176 7.12 30.90 0.92
N ASN A 177 6.37 29.78 1.07
CA ASN A 177 6.15 29.11 2.34
C ASN A 177 6.80 27.70 2.28
N PRO A 178 7.99 27.52 2.90
CA PRO A 178 8.71 26.24 2.82
C PRO A 178 7.91 25.03 3.32
N SER A 179 6.95 25.21 4.23
CA SER A 179 6.09 24.12 4.71
C SER A 179 5.15 23.58 3.63
N GLU A 180 4.91 24.33 2.57
CA GLU A 180 4.07 23.93 1.43
C GLU A 180 4.84 23.11 0.39
N MET A 181 6.17 23.04 0.45
CA MET A 181 7.01 22.24 -0.45
C MET A 181 6.93 20.74 -0.15
N ARG A 182 5.69 20.21 -0.12
CA ARG A 182 5.39 18.80 0.09
C ARG A 182 4.96 18.16 -1.22
N ALA A 183 5.23 16.85 -1.37
CA ALA A 183 4.95 16.09 -2.58
C ALA A 183 3.52 16.30 -3.11
N THR A 184 2.53 16.33 -2.21
CA THR A 184 1.11 16.49 -2.58
C THR A 184 0.76 17.89 -3.09
N ASN A 185 1.35 18.93 -2.52
CA ASN A 185 1.12 20.32 -2.94
C ASN A 185 1.81 20.59 -4.28
N ILE A 186 3.03 20.08 -4.45
CA ILE A 186 3.74 20.12 -5.73
C ILE A 186 2.91 19.42 -6.81
N ALA A 187 2.37 18.23 -6.52
CA ALA A 187 1.54 17.48 -7.48
C ALA A 187 0.23 18.19 -7.86
N LYS A 188 -0.35 18.96 -6.94
CA LYS A 188 -1.52 19.80 -7.23
C LYS A 188 -1.17 21.04 -8.07
N THR A 189 0.04 21.55 -7.90
CA THR A 189 0.55 22.72 -8.65
C THR A 189 0.94 22.34 -10.06
N LEU A 190 1.61 21.18 -10.26
CA LEU A 190 2.12 20.73 -11.56
C LEU A 190 1.00 20.10 -12.40
N THR A 191 0.10 20.95 -12.92
CA THR A 191 -0.99 20.59 -13.82
C THR A 191 -1.07 21.59 -14.99
N GLY A 192 -1.63 21.21 -16.13
CA GLY A 192 -1.82 22.10 -17.27
C GLY A 192 -0.54 22.84 -17.68
N ASP A 193 -0.62 24.16 -17.78
CA ASP A 193 0.50 25.02 -18.22
C ASP A 193 1.69 24.99 -17.25
N ALA A 194 1.44 24.84 -15.94
CA ALA A 194 2.51 24.70 -14.94
C ALA A 194 3.31 23.42 -15.13
N LEU A 195 2.66 22.32 -15.54
CA LEU A 195 3.35 21.07 -15.88
C LEU A 195 4.17 21.21 -17.16
N ALA A 196 3.63 21.92 -18.18
CA ALA A 196 4.37 22.19 -19.42
C ALA A 196 5.61 23.06 -19.16
N ALA A 197 5.49 24.13 -18.38
CA ALA A 197 6.62 24.97 -17.98
C ALA A 197 7.67 24.18 -17.16
N PHE A 198 7.23 23.27 -16.31
CA PHE A 198 8.14 22.37 -15.58
C PHE A 198 8.89 21.43 -16.54
N ALA A 199 8.21 20.85 -17.53
CA ALA A 199 8.84 20.01 -18.55
C ALA A 199 9.90 20.77 -19.36
N GLU A 200 9.64 22.04 -19.69
CA GLU A 200 10.63 22.92 -20.36
C GLU A 200 11.84 23.20 -19.47
N ALA A 201 11.63 23.47 -18.18
CA ALA A 201 12.72 23.66 -17.22
C ALA A 201 13.57 22.38 -17.09
N VAL A 202 12.94 21.20 -17.04
CA VAL A 202 13.62 19.92 -17.06
C VAL A 202 14.42 19.76 -18.35
N ASN A 203 13.83 20.02 -19.52
CA ASN A 203 14.51 19.92 -20.82
C ASN A 203 15.73 20.85 -20.92
N GLY A 204 15.68 22.04 -20.28
CA GLY A 204 16.80 22.97 -20.22
C GLY A 204 17.96 22.48 -19.32
N ALA A 205 17.68 21.59 -18.36
CA ALA A 205 18.65 21.04 -17.42
C ALA A 205 19.15 19.65 -17.80
N VAL A 206 18.61 19.04 -18.87
CA VAL A 206 18.94 17.66 -19.27
C VAL A 206 20.40 17.56 -19.75
N ASP A 207 21.15 16.67 -19.11
CA ASP A 207 22.48 16.26 -19.57
C ASP A 207 22.36 15.42 -20.86
N ALA A 208 23.09 15.83 -21.91
CA ALA A 208 23.10 15.14 -23.20
C ALA A 208 23.55 13.65 -23.09
N LYS A 209 24.40 13.33 -22.09
CA LYS A 209 24.89 11.96 -21.85
C LYS A 209 23.88 11.09 -21.09
N ALA A 210 22.86 11.67 -20.45
CA ALA A 210 21.88 10.90 -19.70
C ALA A 210 21.07 9.98 -20.64
N GLU A 211 20.93 8.72 -20.27
CA GLU A 211 20.08 7.74 -20.93
C GLU A 211 18.64 7.82 -20.38
N VAL A 212 18.50 8.21 -19.11
CA VAL A 212 17.22 8.40 -18.41
C VAL A 212 17.30 9.57 -17.44
N VAL A 213 16.21 10.29 -17.33
CA VAL A 213 15.99 11.32 -16.29
C VAL A 213 15.15 10.72 -15.19
N LEU A 214 15.62 10.79 -13.96
CA LEU A 214 14.97 10.34 -12.74
C LEU A 214 14.39 11.55 -12.02
N LEU A 215 13.06 11.64 -11.94
CA LEU A 215 12.31 12.70 -11.25
C LEU A 215 11.65 12.18 -9.97
N PRO A 216 11.39 13.01 -8.96
CA PRO A 216 10.56 12.63 -7.83
C PRO A 216 9.13 12.34 -8.29
N ALA A 217 8.49 11.36 -7.66
CA ALA A 217 7.11 10.94 -7.98
C ALA A 217 6.07 11.92 -7.40
N VAL A 218 6.03 13.13 -7.95
CA VAL A 218 5.15 14.24 -7.53
C VAL A 218 4.15 14.63 -8.61
N PHE A 219 3.67 13.67 -9.40
CA PHE A 219 2.75 13.91 -10.50
C PHE A 219 1.50 13.04 -10.37
N GLY A 220 0.31 13.60 -10.69
CA GLY A 220 -0.93 12.86 -10.79
C GLY A 220 -1.47 12.32 -9.47
N VAL A 221 -2.17 13.16 -8.71
CA VAL A 221 -2.82 12.74 -7.43
C VAL A 221 -4.08 11.92 -7.70
N ASN A 222 -4.83 12.25 -8.76
CA ASN A 222 -6.14 11.66 -9.04
C ASN A 222 -6.10 10.53 -10.07
N ASP A 223 -5.10 10.57 -10.96
CA ASP A 223 -4.88 9.64 -12.08
C ASP A 223 -3.43 9.73 -12.56
N ALA A 224 -3.05 8.95 -13.57
CA ALA A 224 -1.69 8.93 -14.11
C ALA A 224 -1.46 9.92 -15.28
N GLU A 225 -2.41 10.79 -15.62
CA GLU A 225 -2.30 11.63 -16.82
C GLU A 225 -1.14 12.63 -16.74
N ALA A 226 -0.90 13.24 -15.57
CA ALA A 226 0.28 14.10 -15.37
C ALA A 226 1.60 13.32 -15.47
N CYS A 227 1.65 12.05 -15.06
CA CYS A 227 2.82 11.20 -15.24
C CYS A 227 3.09 10.94 -16.73
N LYS A 228 2.06 10.60 -17.49
CA LYS A 228 2.16 10.39 -18.94
C LYS A 228 2.55 11.68 -19.66
N ALA A 229 1.99 12.81 -19.25
CA ALA A 229 2.28 14.11 -19.85
C ALA A 229 3.74 14.52 -19.65
N ILE A 230 4.30 14.39 -18.44
CA ILE A 230 5.72 14.71 -18.19
C ILE A 230 6.65 13.75 -18.95
N GLN A 231 6.33 12.45 -19.00
CA GLN A 231 7.10 11.46 -19.77
C GLN A 231 7.12 11.75 -21.27
N LYS A 232 6.03 12.31 -21.82
CA LYS A 232 5.93 12.68 -23.23
C LYS A 232 6.63 14.02 -23.53
N ALA A 233 6.57 14.98 -22.61
CA ALA A 233 7.05 16.33 -22.82
C ALA A 233 8.59 16.47 -22.66
N VAL A 234 9.21 15.61 -21.86
CA VAL A 234 10.67 15.60 -21.67
C VAL A 234 11.35 14.86 -22.80
N LYS A 235 12.43 15.43 -23.33
CA LYS A 235 13.16 14.91 -24.53
C LYS A 235 13.92 13.60 -24.28
N LYS A 236 14.13 13.22 -23.04
CA LYS A 236 14.77 11.95 -22.64
C LYS A 236 13.74 11.04 -21.96
N PRO A 237 13.94 9.72 -21.96
CA PRO A 237 13.14 8.84 -21.15
C PRO A 237 13.07 9.29 -19.69
N VAL A 238 11.87 9.36 -19.13
CA VAL A 238 11.65 9.75 -17.73
C VAL A 238 11.15 8.54 -16.96
N LYS A 239 11.75 8.30 -15.78
CA LYS A 239 11.21 7.41 -14.76
C LYS A 239 11.14 8.17 -13.41
N LEU A 240 10.14 7.82 -12.62
CA LEU A 240 9.92 8.47 -11.34
C LEU A 240 10.53 7.65 -10.20
N ILE A 241 10.97 8.33 -9.15
CA ILE A 241 11.41 7.71 -7.89
C ILE A 241 10.45 8.14 -6.79
N ALA A 242 9.99 7.18 -6.00
CA ALA A 242 9.14 7.47 -4.84
C ALA A 242 9.81 8.48 -3.89
N THR A 243 9.00 9.33 -3.30
CA THR A 243 9.44 10.32 -2.29
C THR A 243 9.20 9.81 -0.87
N MET A 244 9.68 10.54 0.12
CA MET A 244 9.25 10.33 1.50
C MET A 244 7.74 10.62 1.61
N PRO A 245 7.02 10.02 2.58
CA PRO A 245 5.61 10.28 2.79
C PRO A 245 5.29 11.76 3.09
N PRO A 246 4.10 12.22 2.69
CA PRO A 246 2.99 11.51 2.05
C PRO A 246 3.23 11.24 0.56
N SER A 247 2.93 10.01 0.12
CA SER A 247 3.20 9.54 -1.24
C SER A 247 2.09 9.94 -2.22
N VAL A 248 2.45 10.59 -3.31
CA VAL A 248 1.51 10.89 -4.41
C VAL A 248 1.02 9.61 -5.10
N PRO A 249 1.89 8.63 -5.45
CA PRO A 249 1.43 7.31 -5.93
C PRO A 249 0.42 6.64 -5.00
N GLY A 250 0.65 6.70 -3.68
CA GLY A 250 -0.25 6.09 -2.71
C GLY A 250 -1.62 6.75 -2.63
N LEU A 251 -1.66 8.07 -2.65
CA LEU A 251 -2.92 8.83 -2.70
C LEU A 251 -3.69 8.55 -4.00
N ARG A 252 -2.99 8.41 -5.13
CA ARG A 252 -3.60 8.03 -6.41
C ARG A 252 -4.24 6.64 -6.32
N ILE A 253 -3.53 5.63 -5.82
CA ILE A 253 -4.08 4.28 -5.63
C ILE A 253 -5.31 4.31 -4.75
N GLN A 254 -5.27 5.01 -3.62
CA GLN A 254 -6.45 5.16 -2.75
C GLN A 254 -7.63 5.83 -3.49
N THR A 255 -7.36 6.87 -4.26
CA THR A 255 -8.39 7.62 -5.01
C THR A 255 -9.05 6.76 -6.08
N VAL A 256 -8.27 6.00 -6.86
CA VAL A 256 -8.83 5.17 -7.94
C VAL A 256 -9.60 3.97 -7.38
N MET A 257 -9.13 3.34 -6.32
CA MET A 257 -9.82 2.23 -5.66
C MET A 257 -11.14 2.70 -5.02
N ARG A 258 -11.12 3.84 -4.31
CA ARG A 258 -12.34 4.46 -3.76
C ARG A 258 -13.35 4.76 -4.85
N ARG A 259 -12.93 5.40 -5.93
CA ARG A 259 -13.79 5.72 -7.09
C ARG A 259 -14.41 4.45 -7.68
N LYS A 260 -13.59 3.41 -7.89
CA LYS A 260 -14.07 2.12 -8.41
C LYS A 260 -15.10 1.46 -7.50
N PHE A 261 -14.84 1.43 -6.19
CA PHE A 261 -15.78 0.88 -5.21
C PHE A 261 -17.14 1.59 -5.26
N MET A 262 -17.14 2.93 -5.27
CA MET A 262 -18.37 3.72 -5.33
C MET A 262 -19.10 3.57 -6.68
N GLN A 263 -18.36 3.50 -7.80
CA GLN A 263 -18.94 3.25 -9.14
C GLN A 263 -19.64 1.89 -9.24
N LEU A 264 -19.20 0.89 -8.47
CA LEU A 264 -19.83 -0.41 -8.37
C LEU A 264 -21.01 -0.46 -7.39
N GLY A 265 -21.44 0.69 -6.83
CA GLY A 265 -22.56 0.79 -5.90
C GLY A 265 -22.16 0.61 -4.43
N GLY A 266 -20.89 0.53 -4.10
CA GLY A 266 -20.42 0.48 -2.72
C GLY A 266 -20.72 1.77 -1.96
N THR A 267 -21.17 1.65 -0.72
CA THR A 267 -21.39 2.77 0.21
C THR A 267 -20.13 3.00 1.03
N LEU A 268 -19.67 4.25 1.10
CA LEU A 268 -18.48 4.63 1.86
C LEU A 268 -18.84 5.58 3.01
N MET A 269 -18.46 5.20 4.22
CA MET A 269 -18.48 6.04 5.40
C MET A 269 -17.05 6.39 5.80
N GLN A 270 -16.67 7.63 5.58
CA GLN A 270 -15.33 8.15 5.90
C GLN A 270 -15.35 8.98 7.19
N SER A 271 -14.18 9.08 7.84
CA SER A 271 -13.99 9.83 9.08
C SER A 271 -14.88 9.32 10.21
N ASP A 272 -15.10 8.02 10.24
CA ASP A 272 -15.85 7.35 11.30
C ASP A 272 -15.18 6.01 11.65
N ALA A 273 -15.07 5.72 12.92
CA ALA A 273 -14.44 4.50 13.44
C ALA A 273 -15.46 3.53 13.98
N VAL A 274 -15.34 2.24 13.66
CA VAL A 274 -16.05 1.20 14.39
C VAL A 274 -15.45 1.08 15.79
N VAL A 275 -16.30 1.18 16.81
CA VAL A 275 -15.86 1.18 18.21
C VAL A 275 -16.41 -0.03 18.99
N ARG A 276 -17.39 -0.73 18.46
CA ARG A 276 -18.01 -1.88 19.13
C ARG A 276 -18.72 -2.78 18.12
N GLY A 277 -18.66 -4.10 18.34
CA GLY A 277 -19.44 -5.10 17.64
C GLY A 277 -20.55 -5.65 18.54
N HIS A 278 -21.66 -6.03 17.93
CA HIS A 278 -22.75 -6.78 18.57
C HIS A 278 -22.71 -8.22 18.09
N PHE A 279 -22.47 -9.13 19.04
CA PHE A 279 -22.37 -10.57 18.77
C PHE A 279 -23.57 -11.32 19.34
N GLU A 280 -24.14 -12.21 18.54
CA GLU A 280 -25.22 -13.14 18.95
C GLU A 280 -24.90 -14.55 18.43
N ASN A 281 -25.01 -15.55 19.30
CA ASN A 281 -24.84 -16.95 18.94
C ASN A 281 -23.55 -17.25 18.15
N GLY A 282 -22.45 -16.59 18.51
CA GLY A 282 -21.14 -16.77 17.85
C GLY A 282 -21.00 -16.11 16.47
N LYS A 283 -21.91 -15.20 16.12
CA LYS A 283 -21.88 -14.39 14.89
C LYS A 283 -21.85 -12.90 15.23
N LEU A 284 -21.21 -12.12 14.41
CA LEU A 284 -21.32 -10.67 14.44
C LEU A 284 -22.62 -10.27 13.71
N VAL A 285 -23.49 -9.53 14.36
CA VAL A 285 -24.80 -9.11 13.82
C VAL A 285 -24.75 -7.68 13.30
N GLY A 286 -24.03 -6.80 14.02
CA GLY A 286 -23.91 -5.41 13.68
C GLY A 286 -22.71 -4.73 14.33
N VAL A 287 -22.46 -3.51 13.90
CA VAL A 287 -21.37 -2.67 14.43
C VAL A 287 -21.88 -1.28 14.76
N PHE A 288 -21.22 -0.66 15.73
CA PHE A 288 -21.46 0.72 16.17
C PHE A 288 -20.24 1.57 15.84
N THR A 289 -20.49 2.82 15.50
CA THR A 289 -19.45 3.75 15.12
C THR A 289 -19.39 4.96 16.06
N GLU A 290 -18.24 5.59 16.14
CA GLU A 290 -17.98 6.72 17.03
C GLU A 290 -18.96 7.87 16.81
N ASN A 291 -19.25 8.20 15.54
CA ASN A 291 -20.06 9.38 15.21
C ASN A 291 -21.58 9.11 15.15
N HIS A 292 -22.01 7.85 15.29
CA HIS A 292 -23.44 7.50 15.20
C HIS A 292 -24.04 6.95 16.51
N GLY A 293 -23.27 6.97 17.59
CA GLY A 293 -23.74 6.58 18.94
C GLY A 293 -24.33 5.17 18.96
N GLU A 294 -25.57 5.03 19.42
CA GLU A 294 -26.27 3.74 19.55
C GLU A 294 -26.92 3.25 18.24
N ARG A 295 -26.67 3.92 17.12
CA ARG A 295 -27.17 3.44 15.83
C ARG A 295 -26.38 2.25 15.35
N GLU A 296 -27.02 1.12 15.24
CA GLU A 296 -26.42 -0.12 14.77
C GLU A 296 -26.44 -0.25 13.24
N PHE A 297 -25.30 -0.61 12.65
CA PHE A 297 -25.17 -0.96 11.24
C PHE A 297 -25.14 -2.48 11.10
N LEU A 298 -26.17 -3.04 10.47
CA LEU A 298 -26.39 -4.47 10.36
C LEU A 298 -25.85 -5.03 9.04
N ALA A 299 -25.29 -6.24 9.09
CA ALA A 299 -24.92 -6.99 7.88
C ALA A 299 -25.00 -8.50 8.11
N ASP A 300 -25.00 -9.26 7.01
CA ASP A 300 -24.91 -10.71 7.07
C ASP A 300 -23.47 -11.20 7.23
N ASN A 301 -22.49 -10.44 6.68
CA ASN A 301 -21.07 -10.73 6.76
C ASN A 301 -20.23 -9.49 7.07
N PHE A 302 -19.02 -9.72 7.61
CA PHE A 302 -18.10 -8.67 8.00
C PHE A 302 -16.68 -9.00 7.60
N ILE A 303 -15.92 -7.95 7.27
CA ILE A 303 -14.48 -8.04 7.04
C ILE A 303 -13.80 -7.00 7.92
N ILE A 304 -12.86 -7.43 8.77
CA ILE A 304 -11.97 -6.53 9.50
C ILE A 304 -10.66 -6.38 8.72
N ALA A 305 -10.34 -5.13 8.37
CA ALA A 305 -9.19 -4.71 7.56
C ALA A 305 -8.54 -3.44 8.14
N THR A 306 -8.52 -3.31 9.46
CA THR A 306 -8.11 -2.11 10.21
C THR A 306 -6.61 -1.88 10.23
N GLY A 307 -5.83 -2.91 9.86
CA GLY A 307 -4.37 -2.85 9.84
C GLY A 307 -3.73 -3.15 11.19
N ASN A 308 -2.49 -2.73 11.38
CA ASN A 308 -1.66 -3.03 12.53
C ASN A 308 -1.60 -1.87 13.55
N PHE A 309 -0.58 -1.84 14.42
CA PHE A 309 -0.36 -0.77 15.40
C PHE A 309 -0.25 0.62 14.78
N ILE A 310 0.36 0.76 13.58
CA ILE A 310 0.56 2.06 12.91
C ILE A 310 -0.78 2.67 12.47
N THR A 311 -1.74 1.83 12.13
CA THR A 311 -3.06 2.25 11.65
C THR A 311 -4.16 2.08 12.71
N HIS A 312 -3.79 1.85 13.96
CA HIS A 312 -4.69 1.65 15.09
C HIS A 312 -5.63 0.43 14.98
N GLY A 313 -5.32 -0.52 14.11
CA GLY A 313 -6.00 -1.81 14.05
C GLY A 313 -5.63 -2.74 15.21
N LEU A 314 -4.49 -2.46 15.85
CA LEU A 314 -4.04 -3.06 17.09
C LEU A 314 -3.64 -1.96 18.06
N ALA A 315 -3.84 -2.21 19.34
CA ALA A 315 -3.40 -1.35 20.43
C ALA A 315 -2.74 -2.18 21.52
N SER A 316 -1.94 -1.53 22.37
CA SER A 316 -1.31 -2.18 23.51
C SER A 316 -1.40 -1.31 24.76
N THR A 317 -1.55 -1.97 25.90
CA THR A 317 -1.43 -1.38 27.23
C THR A 317 -0.28 -2.06 27.98
N ARG A 318 -0.14 -1.73 29.25
CA ARG A 318 0.77 -2.44 30.13
C ARG A 318 0.42 -3.95 30.25
N ASP A 319 -0.87 -4.27 30.17
CA ASP A 319 -1.41 -5.57 30.54
C ASP A 319 -1.69 -6.49 29.33
N GLY A 320 -1.72 -5.95 28.11
CA GLY A 320 -2.00 -6.76 26.92
C GLY A 320 -1.97 -6.01 25.60
N VAL A 321 -2.01 -6.79 24.54
CA VAL A 321 -2.26 -6.36 23.16
C VAL A 321 -3.70 -6.72 22.83
N PHE A 322 -4.41 -5.84 22.15
CA PHE A 322 -5.83 -6.04 21.82
C PHE A 322 -6.22 -5.41 20.47
N GLU A 323 -7.27 -5.94 19.88
CA GLU A 323 -7.96 -5.36 18.73
C GLU A 323 -9.11 -4.46 19.26
N PRO A 324 -9.05 -3.13 19.01
CA PRO A 324 -9.88 -2.17 19.73
C PRO A 324 -11.35 -2.10 19.28
N ALA A 325 -11.69 -2.57 18.06
CA ALA A 325 -13.02 -2.40 17.50
C ALA A 325 -14.00 -3.50 17.91
N LEU A 326 -13.58 -4.76 17.88
CA LEU A 326 -14.43 -5.94 18.06
C LEU A 326 -14.01 -6.82 19.25
N GLY A 327 -12.81 -6.57 19.82
CA GLY A 327 -12.25 -7.37 20.91
C GLY A 327 -11.94 -8.80 20.49
N LEU A 328 -11.26 -8.95 19.34
CA LEU A 328 -10.85 -10.24 18.78
C LEU A 328 -9.60 -10.79 19.48
N ASP A 329 -9.42 -12.09 19.43
CA ASP A 329 -8.24 -12.74 19.96
C ASP A 329 -7.01 -12.37 19.14
N ILE A 330 -5.89 -12.13 19.84
CA ILE A 330 -4.63 -11.71 19.24
C ILE A 330 -3.61 -12.84 19.30
N HIS A 331 -2.97 -13.10 18.18
CA HIS A 331 -1.77 -13.91 18.15
C HIS A 331 -0.59 -13.09 18.68
N CYS A 332 -0.26 -13.27 19.95
CA CYS A 332 0.90 -12.67 20.62
C CYS A 332 1.30 -13.52 21.85
N PRO A 333 2.59 -13.49 22.28
CA PRO A 333 3.00 -14.09 23.53
C PRO A 333 2.28 -13.46 24.74
N VAL A 334 1.97 -14.28 25.74
CA VAL A 334 1.35 -13.83 26.99
C VAL A 334 2.30 -12.94 27.80
N GLU A 335 3.55 -13.35 27.86
CA GLU A 335 4.59 -12.68 28.66
C GLU A 335 5.09 -11.42 27.95
N ARG A 336 4.90 -10.26 28.57
CA ARG A 336 5.31 -8.96 27.99
C ARG A 336 6.81 -8.89 27.63
N LYS A 337 7.69 -9.57 28.37
CA LYS A 337 9.13 -9.63 28.06
C LYS A 337 9.44 -10.23 26.69
N GLU A 338 8.49 -11.00 26.12
CA GLU A 338 8.62 -11.65 24.82
C GLU A 338 8.07 -10.77 23.66
N TRP A 339 7.55 -9.58 23.97
CA TRP A 339 7.01 -8.68 22.93
C TRP A 339 8.10 -7.95 22.15
N THR A 340 9.25 -7.71 22.79
CA THR A 340 10.37 -6.97 22.19
C THR A 340 11.69 -7.68 22.43
N ALA A 341 12.60 -7.60 21.48
CA ALA A 341 13.99 -7.94 21.67
C ALA A 341 14.75 -6.79 22.35
N SER A 342 15.78 -7.11 23.12
CA SER A 342 16.63 -6.12 23.80
C SER A 342 17.47 -5.28 22.84
N ASP A 343 17.91 -5.87 21.73
CA ASP A 343 18.57 -5.15 20.64
C ASP A 343 17.52 -4.54 19.70
N ILE A 344 17.55 -3.22 19.56
CA ILE A 344 16.61 -2.47 18.72
C ILE A 344 16.71 -2.85 17.22
N PHE A 345 17.87 -3.35 16.78
CA PHE A 345 18.09 -3.79 15.39
C PHE A 345 17.75 -5.26 15.16
N ALA A 346 17.48 -6.03 16.22
CA ALA A 346 17.01 -7.38 16.10
C ALA A 346 15.57 -7.44 15.59
N ASP A 347 15.16 -8.60 15.11
CA ASP A 347 13.76 -8.85 14.77
C ASP A 347 12.88 -8.69 16.01
N GLN A 348 11.92 -7.78 15.90
CA GLN A 348 11.04 -7.45 17.01
C GLN A 348 9.78 -8.33 16.94
N PRO A 349 9.48 -9.14 17.96
CA PRO A 349 8.33 -10.06 17.95
C PRO A 349 6.99 -9.37 17.73
N PHE A 350 6.78 -8.16 18.28
CA PHE A 350 5.54 -7.40 18.09
C PHE A 350 5.20 -7.10 16.63
N MET A 351 6.17 -7.15 15.73
CA MET A 351 5.95 -6.97 14.29
C MET A 351 5.13 -8.10 13.64
N SER A 352 4.98 -9.23 14.35
CA SER A 352 4.19 -10.39 13.91
C SER A 352 2.86 -10.53 14.65
N PHE A 353 2.54 -9.59 15.55
CA PHE A 353 1.28 -9.63 16.28
C PHE A 353 0.11 -9.21 15.41
N GLY A 354 -1.04 -9.82 15.64
CA GLY A 354 -2.26 -9.51 14.91
C GLY A 354 -3.40 -10.43 15.30
N VAL A 355 -4.55 -10.20 14.69
CA VAL A 355 -5.77 -10.99 14.94
C VAL A 355 -5.51 -12.46 14.61
N ALA A 356 -5.88 -13.32 15.56
CA ALA A 356 -5.86 -14.76 15.38
C ALA A 356 -6.96 -15.19 14.41
N THR A 357 -6.65 -16.14 13.52
CA THR A 357 -7.62 -16.66 12.55
C THR A 357 -7.53 -18.17 12.42
N ASP A 358 -8.63 -18.79 11.97
CA ASP A 358 -8.63 -20.17 11.51
C ASP A 358 -7.91 -20.33 10.15
N ALA A 359 -7.93 -21.54 9.59
CA ALA A 359 -7.31 -21.84 8.30
C ALA A 359 -7.96 -21.12 7.11
N THR A 360 -9.17 -20.60 7.27
CA THR A 360 -9.95 -19.93 6.22
C THR A 360 -10.04 -18.41 6.42
N LEU A 361 -9.24 -17.87 7.35
CA LEU A 361 -9.16 -16.46 7.74
C LEU A 361 -10.41 -15.92 8.45
N HIS A 362 -11.25 -16.78 9.04
CA HIS A 362 -12.25 -16.28 9.99
C HIS A 362 -11.55 -15.80 11.26
N ALA A 363 -11.90 -14.60 11.69
CA ALA A 363 -11.36 -14.04 12.93
C ALA A 363 -11.84 -14.86 14.14
N VAL A 364 -10.93 -15.02 15.12
CA VAL A 364 -11.22 -15.77 16.36
C VAL A 364 -11.62 -14.78 17.46
N LYS A 365 -12.65 -15.15 18.23
CA LYS A 365 -13.07 -14.47 19.45
C LYS A 365 -13.40 -15.49 20.53
N ASP A 366 -12.85 -15.29 21.71
CA ASP A 366 -13.01 -16.20 22.87
C ASP A 366 -12.68 -17.67 22.52
N GLY A 367 -11.58 -17.86 21.76
CA GLY A 367 -11.08 -19.17 21.31
C GLY A 367 -11.87 -19.83 20.19
N LYS A 368 -12.87 -19.15 19.58
CA LYS A 368 -13.72 -19.72 18.53
C LYS A 368 -13.74 -18.85 17.27
N PRO A 369 -13.67 -19.42 16.07
CA PRO A 369 -13.89 -18.69 14.84
C PRO A 369 -15.28 -18.08 14.78
N VAL A 370 -15.37 -16.81 14.39
CA VAL A 370 -16.65 -16.12 14.15
C VAL A 370 -17.06 -16.37 12.70
N ALA A 371 -18.11 -17.18 12.50
CA ALA A 371 -18.48 -17.79 11.21
C ALA A 371 -18.76 -16.80 10.05
N ASN A 372 -19.04 -15.53 10.35
CA ASN A 372 -19.36 -14.49 9.37
C ASN A 372 -18.41 -13.28 9.44
N LEU A 373 -17.25 -13.42 10.08
CA LEU A 373 -16.27 -12.37 10.21
C LEU A 373 -14.90 -12.82 9.71
N TYR A 374 -14.40 -12.20 8.64
CA TYR A 374 -13.08 -12.45 8.08
C TYR A 374 -12.10 -11.36 8.50
N ALA A 375 -10.86 -11.74 8.78
CA ALA A 375 -9.76 -10.79 8.95
C ALA A 375 -8.88 -10.76 7.70
N THR A 376 -8.50 -9.55 7.23
CA THR A 376 -7.72 -9.39 6.00
C THR A 376 -6.69 -8.26 6.10
N GLY A 377 -5.59 -8.39 5.40
CA GLY A 377 -4.52 -7.38 5.40
C GLY A 377 -3.66 -7.40 6.66
N ASN A 378 -3.08 -6.27 6.98
CA ASN A 378 -2.06 -6.17 8.04
C ASN A 378 -2.63 -6.22 9.48
N VAL A 379 -3.91 -6.48 9.66
CA VAL A 379 -4.50 -6.80 10.97
C VAL A 379 -4.25 -8.25 11.37
N LEU A 380 -3.95 -9.11 10.39
CA LEU A 380 -3.64 -10.53 10.60
C LEU A 380 -2.33 -10.71 11.39
N GLY A 381 -2.31 -11.68 12.29
CA GLY A 381 -1.12 -12.12 12.98
C GLY A 381 -0.34 -13.21 12.23
N GLY A 382 0.85 -13.55 12.78
CA GLY A 382 1.65 -14.66 12.30
C GLY A 382 2.66 -14.33 11.20
N PHE A 383 2.94 -13.05 10.91
CA PHE A 383 3.95 -12.66 9.93
C PHE A 383 4.56 -11.29 10.23
N ASN A 384 5.83 -11.13 9.89
CA ASN A 384 6.51 -9.83 9.93
C ASN A 384 6.57 -9.23 8.52
N ALA A 385 5.61 -8.37 8.22
CA ALA A 385 5.41 -7.79 6.90
C ALA A 385 6.65 -7.05 6.35
N VAL A 386 7.40 -6.37 7.22
CA VAL A 386 8.59 -5.59 6.84
C VAL A 386 9.77 -6.50 6.51
N LYS A 387 10.05 -7.48 7.39
CA LYS A 387 11.14 -8.44 7.21
C LYS A 387 10.89 -9.34 6.02
N GLN A 388 9.68 -9.83 5.86
CA GLN A 388 9.30 -10.76 4.79
C GLN A 388 8.99 -10.06 3.46
N GLY A 389 8.86 -8.71 3.45
CA GLY A 389 8.56 -7.95 2.23
C GLY A 389 7.22 -8.35 1.63
N CYS A 390 6.15 -8.38 2.44
CA CYS A 390 4.84 -8.85 1.99
C CYS A 390 3.67 -7.94 2.36
N THR A 391 3.93 -6.73 2.86
CA THR A 391 2.91 -5.79 3.37
C THR A 391 1.73 -5.61 2.43
N THR A 392 2.00 -5.26 1.17
CA THR A 392 0.97 -4.98 0.18
C THR A 392 0.38 -6.26 -0.42
N GLY A 393 1.19 -7.30 -0.56
CA GLY A 393 0.76 -8.62 -1.02
C GLY A 393 -0.25 -9.24 -0.05
N ILE A 394 0.03 -9.27 1.25
CA ILE A 394 -0.93 -9.72 2.26
C ILE A 394 -2.25 -8.95 2.13
N SER A 395 -2.18 -7.62 1.96
CA SER A 395 -3.40 -6.80 1.83
C SER A 395 -4.24 -7.18 0.60
N LEU A 396 -3.60 -7.37 -0.55
CA LEU A 396 -4.28 -7.70 -1.80
C LEU A 396 -4.80 -9.14 -1.80
N ILE A 397 -3.91 -10.10 -1.49
CA ILE A 397 -4.20 -11.53 -1.57
C ILE A 397 -5.28 -11.94 -0.58
N THR A 398 -5.19 -11.50 0.69
CA THR A 398 -6.20 -11.86 1.69
C THR A 398 -7.54 -11.20 1.42
N GLY A 399 -7.57 -9.98 0.87
CA GLY A 399 -8.80 -9.31 0.43
C GLY A 399 -9.47 -10.04 -0.73
N LEU A 400 -8.70 -10.49 -1.76
CA LEU A 400 -9.18 -11.31 -2.86
C LEU A 400 -9.59 -12.71 -2.41
N TYR A 401 -8.95 -13.26 -1.37
CA TYR A 401 -9.26 -14.59 -0.84
C TYR A 401 -10.56 -14.62 -0.03
N ALA A 402 -10.77 -13.65 0.85
CA ALA A 402 -11.94 -13.62 1.74
C ALA A 402 -13.25 -13.31 0.99
N ALA A 403 -13.22 -12.38 0.03
CA ALA A 403 -14.43 -11.93 -0.65
C ALA A 403 -15.23 -13.06 -1.35
N PRO A 404 -14.64 -13.99 -2.14
CA PRO A 404 -15.39 -15.08 -2.74
C PRO A 404 -16.00 -16.08 -1.75
N GLN A 405 -15.46 -16.19 -0.54
CA GLN A 405 -15.99 -17.08 0.48
C GLN A 405 -17.30 -16.58 1.08
N ILE A 406 -17.49 -15.25 1.09
CA ILE A 406 -18.73 -14.58 1.54
C ILE A 406 -19.87 -14.81 0.54
N ILE A 407 -19.58 -15.01 -0.72
CA ILE A 407 -20.58 -15.06 -1.81
C ILE A 407 -21.15 -16.49 -2.01
N LYS A 408 -20.62 -17.48 -1.30
CA LYS A 408 -21.04 -18.88 -1.44
C LYS A 408 -22.48 -19.13 -1.02
#